data_76c7724ed8a534f3fb621dea825a0ab7
#
_entry.id   76c7724ed8a534f3fb621dea825a0ab7
#
_cell.length_a   1.000
_cell.length_b   1.000
_cell.length_c   1.000
_cell.angle_alpha   90.00
_cell.angle_beta   90.00
_cell.angle_gamma   90.00
#
_symmetry.space_group_name_H-M   'P 1'
#
loop_
_entity.id
_entity.type
_entity.pdbx_description
1 polymer ?
#
loop_
_entity_poly.entity_id
_entity_poly.type
_entity_poly.pdbx_seq_one_letter_code
_entity_poly.pdbx_strand_id
1 'polypeptide(L)'
;MPYCRFRPFQPGHEAGVDYFLESDENLFQDFIPLSFYQFQVSSHSNGWFSTIPDGCIDILICCSPEHSNTFVYGHLPKTKKIKVHTGADYFGIRLPYGLFFTLFQASAKEMQDEVYTLQEVSSSPPAIEEPLMRAVDFGERVHIAKKKLLPFLTCMEHPIIRHVLQTAYFTKGTIPVRALSKETGYSERYLRRLFSDHFGLSPKQFFEVVRFQHSLSLLKTYSVDDVLEENGYYDQSHMSNEFKKFGYITPMQSSQLFS
;
A
#
# COMPACT_ATOMS: atom_id res chain seq x y z
N MET A 1 -15.83 -5.47 -17.06
CA MET A 1 -16.07 -4.26 -16.24
C MET A 1 -14.87 -3.36 -16.39
N PRO A 2 -15.01 -2.03 -16.54
CA PRO A 2 -13.85 -1.16 -16.60
C PRO A 2 -13.11 -1.24 -15.25
N TYR A 3 -11.79 -1.43 -15.33
CA TYR A 3 -10.93 -1.52 -14.17
C TYR A 3 -11.00 -0.23 -13.35
N CYS A 4 -11.45 -0.31 -12.10
CA CYS A 4 -11.26 0.78 -11.15
C CYS A 4 -9.77 0.78 -10.79
N ARG A 5 -9.03 1.76 -11.29
CA ARG A 5 -7.62 1.97 -10.93
C ARG A 5 -7.54 2.55 -9.52
N PHE A 6 -7.68 1.70 -8.52
CA PHE A 6 -7.26 2.11 -7.19
C PHE A 6 -5.74 2.21 -7.19
N ARG A 7 -5.24 3.38 -6.83
CA ARG A 7 -3.80 3.64 -6.69
C ARG A 7 -3.54 4.11 -5.26
N PRO A 8 -2.83 3.31 -4.45
CA PRO A 8 -2.44 3.74 -3.12
C PRO A 8 -1.63 5.03 -3.17
N PHE A 9 -1.98 6.00 -2.34
CA PHE A 9 -1.35 7.29 -2.27
C PHE A 9 -0.60 7.46 -0.95
N GLN A 10 0.68 7.89 -1.03
CA GLN A 10 1.55 8.11 0.11
C GLN A 10 2.09 9.55 0.10
N PRO A 11 1.35 10.53 0.61
CA PRO A 11 1.75 11.94 0.56
C PRO A 11 3.07 12.22 1.29
N GLY A 12 3.41 11.42 2.30
CA GLY A 12 4.67 11.54 3.02
C GLY A 12 5.92 11.21 2.18
N HIS A 13 5.74 10.46 1.08
CA HIS A 13 6.85 10.11 0.18
C HIS A 13 7.22 11.27 -0.76
N GLU A 14 6.33 12.22 -0.97
CA GLU A 14 6.61 13.41 -1.79
C GLU A 14 7.24 14.55 -0.95
N ALA A 15 7.12 14.49 0.37
CA ALA A 15 7.63 15.50 1.27
C ALA A 15 9.06 15.18 1.76
N GLY A 16 10.01 16.09 1.56
CA GLY A 16 11.39 15.92 2.03
C GLY A 16 12.25 15.04 1.13
N VAL A 17 11.86 14.91 -0.15
CA VAL A 17 12.63 14.25 -1.21
C VAL A 17 13.04 15.23 -2.28
N ASP A 18 14.15 14.97 -2.95
CA ASP A 18 14.63 15.78 -4.07
C ASP A 18 13.94 15.40 -5.38
N TYR A 19 13.49 14.15 -5.49
CA TYR A 19 12.62 13.66 -6.57
C TYR A 19 11.82 12.43 -6.14
N PHE A 20 10.71 12.16 -6.85
CA PHE A 20 9.90 10.95 -6.73
C PHE A 20 9.47 10.45 -8.11
N LEU A 21 9.74 9.18 -8.42
CA LEU A 21 9.34 8.51 -9.65
C LEU A 21 8.48 7.29 -9.32
N GLU A 22 7.47 7.00 -10.13
CA GLU A 22 6.59 5.85 -9.93
C GLU A 22 6.13 5.26 -11.27
N SER A 23 6.00 3.93 -11.32
CA SER A 23 5.49 3.17 -12.47
C SER A 23 4.62 2.01 -11.98
N ASP A 24 3.49 1.80 -12.63
CA ASP A 24 2.56 0.71 -12.34
C ASP A 24 2.66 -0.40 -13.38
N GLU A 25 2.63 -1.66 -12.92
CA GLU A 25 2.68 -2.86 -13.75
C GLU A 25 1.44 -3.72 -13.53
N ASN A 26 0.64 -3.89 -14.57
CA ASN A 26 -0.55 -4.77 -14.58
C ASN A 26 -0.15 -6.21 -14.91
N LEU A 27 0.31 -6.95 -13.92
CA LEU A 27 0.76 -8.34 -14.09
C LEU A 27 -0.40 -9.35 -14.04
N PHE A 28 -1.46 -9.02 -13.35
CA PHE A 28 -2.64 -9.85 -13.16
C PHE A 28 -3.89 -9.07 -13.56
N GLN A 29 -4.65 -9.58 -14.55
CA GLN A 29 -5.74 -8.85 -15.20
C GLN A 29 -6.84 -8.34 -14.26
N ASP A 30 -7.02 -8.94 -13.10
CA ASP A 30 -8.12 -8.67 -12.18
C ASP A 30 -7.68 -8.02 -10.86
N PHE A 31 -6.43 -7.59 -10.75
CA PHE A 31 -5.88 -7.00 -9.53
C PHE A 31 -5.38 -5.57 -9.72
N ILE A 32 -5.20 -4.89 -8.60
CA ILE A 32 -4.49 -3.62 -8.56
C ILE A 32 -3.08 -3.82 -9.09
N PRO A 33 -2.55 -2.85 -9.83
CA PRO A 33 -1.20 -2.94 -10.34
C PRO A 33 -0.18 -3.01 -9.20
N LEU A 34 0.87 -3.78 -9.43
CA LEU A 34 2.11 -3.69 -8.68
C LEU A 34 2.75 -2.34 -8.99
N SER A 35 3.15 -1.59 -7.98
CA SER A 35 3.82 -0.29 -8.19
C SER A 35 5.30 -0.40 -7.86
N PHE A 36 6.13 0.17 -8.72
CA PHE A 36 7.53 0.46 -8.46
C PHE A 36 7.70 1.94 -8.24
N TYR A 37 8.51 2.34 -7.27
CA TYR A 37 8.78 3.74 -7.02
C TYR A 37 10.24 3.96 -6.62
N GLN A 38 10.72 5.18 -6.82
CA GLN A 38 12.07 5.59 -6.47
C GLN A 38 12.05 7.02 -5.97
N PHE A 39 12.84 7.31 -4.96
CA PHE A 39 13.04 8.66 -4.45
C PHE A 39 14.43 8.83 -3.85
N GLN A 40 14.92 10.07 -3.83
CA GLN A 40 16.10 10.47 -3.08
C GLN A 40 15.67 11.31 -1.88
N VAL A 41 16.13 10.93 -0.71
CA VAL A 41 15.88 11.70 0.52
C VAL A 41 16.71 12.95 0.49
N SER A 42 16.08 14.14 0.62
CA SER A 42 16.82 15.39 0.66
C SER A 42 17.81 15.42 1.83
N SER A 43 19.00 15.97 1.58
CA SER A 43 20.01 16.20 2.62
C SER A 43 19.53 17.12 3.76
N HIS A 44 18.51 17.94 3.49
CA HIS A 44 17.87 18.84 4.45
C HIS A 44 16.67 18.21 5.17
N SER A 45 16.30 16.97 4.82
CA SER A 45 15.23 16.23 5.49
C SER A 45 15.61 15.91 6.94
N ASN A 46 14.61 15.77 7.80
CA ASN A 46 14.79 15.29 9.18
C ASN A 46 15.02 13.77 9.27
N GLY A 47 15.09 13.05 8.14
CA GLY A 47 15.31 11.61 8.07
C GLY A 47 14.11 10.76 8.52
N TRP A 48 12.89 11.32 8.54
CA TRP A 48 11.66 10.60 8.89
C TRP A 48 10.60 10.78 7.82
N PHE A 49 10.05 9.66 7.37
CA PHE A 49 8.90 9.62 6.46
C PHE A 49 7.65 9.17 7.18
N SER A 50 6.55 9.85 6.88
CA SER A 50 5.24 9.46 7.36
C SER A 50 4.57 8.55 6.33
N THR A 51 4.36 7.28 6.69
CA THR A 51 3.67 6.30 5.85
C THR A 51 2.28 6.07 6.43
N ILE A 52 1.26 6.16 5.58
CA ILE A 52 -0.14 6.02 5.95
C ILE A 52 -0.70 4.66 5.53
N PRO A 53 -1.78 4.15 6.16
CA PRO A 53 -2.44 2.92 5.74
C PRO A 53 -2.90 2.99 4.29
N ASP A 54 -2.48 2.04 3.48
CA ASP A 54 -2.82 1.95 2.06
C ASP A 54 -3.22 0.54 1.60
N GLY A 55 -3.16 -0.43 2.52
CA GLY A 55 -3.48 -1.82 2.22
C GLY A 55 -2.41 -2.53 1.39
N CYS A 56 -1.16 -2.11 1.52
CA CYS A 56 -0.03 -2.69 0.80
C CYS A 56 1.06 -3.23 1.74
N ILE A 57 1.88 -4.09 1.19
CA ILE A 57 3.18 -4.47 1.72
C ILE A 57 4.21 -3.79 0.83
N ASP A 58 5.18 -3.09 1.42
CA ASP A 58 6.25 -2.43 0.69
C ASP A 58 7.60 -3.13 0.92
N ILE A 59 8.33 -3.39 -0.16
CA ILE A 59 9.74 -3.75 -0.12
C ILE A 59 10.52 -2.49 -0.44
N LEU A 60 11.29 -1.98 0.51
CA LEU A 60 12.07 -0.76 0.38
C LEU A 60 13.56 -1.08 0.43
N ILE A 61 14.26 -0.75 -0.64
CA ILE A 61 15.69 -1.03 -0.83
C ILE A 61 16.44 0.29 -0.80
N CYS A 62 17.39 0.43 0.13
CA CYS A 62 18.32 1.53 0.11
C CYS A 62 19.41 1.25 -0.93
N CYS A 63 19.49 2.10 -1.95
CA CYS A 63 20.43 1.95 -3.07
C CYS A 63 21.72 2.76 -2.87
N SER A 64 22.08 3.08 -1.63
CA SER A 64 23.31 3.79 -1.31
C SER A 64 24.37 2.84 -0.75
N PRO A 65 25.64 2.93 -1.19
CA PRO A 65 26.69 1.98 -0.80
C PRO A 65 26.91 1.87 0.71
N GLU A 66 26.75 2.98 1.44
CA GLU A 66 26.98 3.05 2.89
C GLU A 66 25.85 2.41 3.71
N HIS A 67 24.66 2.20 3.12
CA HIS A 67 23.45 1.81 3.82
C HIS A 67 22.61 0.78 3.04
N SER A 68 23.29 -0.13 2.32
CA SER A 68 22.62 -1.14 1.49
C SER A 68 21.85 -2.14 2.34
N ASN A 69 20.56 -1.89 2.52
CA ASN A 69 19.63 -2.78 3.23
C ASN A 69 18.28 -2.86 2.50
N THR A 70 17.67 -4.03 2.55
CA THR A 70 16.31 -4.25 2.06
C THR A 70 15.38 -4.51 3.22
N PHE A 71 14.37 -3.65 3.37
CA PHE A 71 13.33 -3.78 4.37
C PHE A 71 12.01 -4.18 3.73
N VAL A 72 11.25 -5.01 4.45
CA VAL A 72 9.90 -5.39 4.10
C VAL A 72 8.97 -4.82 5.17
N TYR A 73 8.17 -3.84 4.77
CA TYR A 73 7.17 -3.22 5.62
C TYR A 73 5.84 -3.93 5.41
N GLY A 74 5.33 -4.54 6.45
CA GLY A 74 3.98 -5.08 6.46
C GLY A 74 2.92 -3.98 6.39
N HIS A 75 1.68 -4.36 6.13
CA HIS A 75 0.60 -3.39 6.05
C HIS A 75 0.37 -2.67 7.39
N LEU A 76 0.15 -1.37 7.31
CA LEU A 76 0.00 -0.52 8.48
C LEU A 76 -1.46 -0.35 8.87
N PRO A 77 -1.84 -0.56 10.16
CA PRO A 77 -3.17 -0.25 10.66
C PRO A 77 -3.35 1.24 10.95
N LYS A 78 -2.25 1.97 11.15
CA LYS A 78 -2.20 3.42 11.43
C LYS A 78 -0.96 4.04 10.80
N THR A 79 -0.99 5.35 10.66
CA THR A 79 0.17 6.15 10.23
C THR A 79 1.38 5.89 11.11
N LYS A 80 2.52 5.62 10.48
CA LYS A 80 3.80 5.33 11.13
C LYS A 80 4.89 6.20 10.53
N LYS A 81 5.83 6.65 11.36
CA LYS A 81 7.05 7.29 10.88
C LYS A 81 8.12 6.23 10.69
N ILE A 82 8.71 6.18 9.51
CA ILE A 82 9.85 5.32 9.19
C ILE A 82 11.12 6.16 9.12
N LYS A 83 12.22 5.59 9.60
CA LYS A 83 13.52 6.25 9.54
C LYS A 83 14.18 5.95 8.20
N VAL A 84 14.71 6.99 7.55
CA VAL A 84 15.43 6.90 6.28
C VAL A 84 16.74 7.69 6.38
N HIS A 85 17.72 7.33 5.57
CA HIS A 85 19.01 8.04 5.51
C HIS A 85 18.90 9.26 4.60
N THR A 86 19.33 10.41 5.09
CA THR A 86 19.36 11.67 4.31
C THR A 86 20.40 11.57 3.20
N GLY A 87 20.09 12.09 2.02
CA GLY A 87 20.93 12.01 0.83
C GLY A 87 20.93 10.64 0.12
N ALA A 88 20.26 9.63 0.69
CA ALA A 88 20.23 8.28 0.13
C ALA A 88 19.15 8.11 -0.93
N ASP A 89 19.43 7.27 -1.93
CA ASP A 89 18.46 6.78 -2.91
C ASP A 89 17.74 5.55 -2.39
N TYR A 90 16.43 5.52 -2.60
CA TYR A 90 15.57 4.38 -2.29
C TYR A 90 14.81 3.91 -3.52
N PHE A 91 14.71 2.61 -3.67
CA PHE A 91 13.84 1.95 -4.64
C PHE A 91 12.83 1.08 -3.90
N GLY A 92 11.55 1.25 -4.21
CA GLY A 92 10.45 0.57 -3.55
C GLY A 92 9.60 -0.27 -4.50
N ILE A 93 9.03 -1.35 -3.94
CA ILE A 93 8.07 -2.21 -4.62
C ILE A 93 6.87 -2.32 -3.71
N ARG A 94 5.71 -1.85 -4.19
CA ARG A 94 4.45 -1.85 -3.44
C ARG A 94 3.54 -2.94 -3.94
N LEU A 95 3.22 -3.87 -3.03
CA LEU A 95 2.36 -5.02 -3.27
C LEU A 95 0.99 -4.77 -2.63
N PRO A 96 -0.06 -4.54 -3.42
CA PRO A 96 -1.41 -4.45 -2.89
C PRO A 96 -1.89 -5.79 -2.35
N TYR A 97 -2.89 -5.77 -1.45
CA TYR A 97 -3.53 -6.99 -0.98
C TYR A 97 -4.00 -7.88 -2.13
N GLY A 98 -3.74 -9.17 -1.98
CA GLY A 98 -4.01 -10.17 -3.00
C GLY A 98 -2.78 -10.54 -3.84
N LEU A 99 -1.71 -9.75 -3.76
CA LEU A 99 -0.38 -10.10 -4.31
C LEU A 99 0.60 -10.36 -3.15
N PHE A 100 1.43 -11.38 -3.30
CA PHE A 100 2.49 -11.70 -2.33
C PHE A 100 3.62 -12.49 -3.00
N PHE A 101 4.77 -12.44 -2.37
CA PHE A 101 5.92 -13.24 -2.79
C PHE A 101 5.94 -14.58 -2.06
N THR A 102 6.07 -15.68 -2.82
CA THR A 102 6.24 -17.03 -2.26
C THR A 102 7.56 -17.21 -1.50
N LEU A 103 8.51 -16.29 -1.70
CA LEU A 103 9.76 -16.27 -0.94
C LEU A 103 9.57 -15.82 0.52
N PHE A 104 8.44 -15.17 0.87
CA PHE A 104 8.17 -14.78 2.23
C PHE A 104 7.64 -15.97 3.04
N GLN A 105 8.28 -16.24 4.16
CA GLN A 105 7.85 -17.27 5.10
C GLN A 105 6.76 -16.77 6.05
N ALA A 106 6.74 -15.47 6.33
CA ALA A 106 5.71 -14.84 7.14
C ALA A 106 4.43 -14.58 6.31
N SER A 107 3.28 -14.87 6.90
CA SER A 107 1.98 -14.52 6.34
C SER A 107 1.73 -13.01 6.40
N ALA A 108 0.82 -12.49 5.57
CA ALA A 108 0.43 -11.08 5.64
C ALA A 108 -0.12 -10.67 7.02
N LYS A 109 -0.72 -11.61 7.74
CA LYS A 109 -1.18 -11.42 9.12
C LYS A 109 -0.02 -11.22 10.11
N GLU A 110 1.03 -12.03 10.01
CA GLU A 110 2.22 -11.92 10.86
C GLU A 110 3.02 -10.65 10.55
N MET A 111 2.96 -10.19 9.31
CA MET A 111 3.63 -8.97 8.87
C MET A 111 2.91 -7.67 9.26
N GLN A 112 1.70 -7.75 9.82
CA GLN A 112 0.93 -6.55 10.18
C GLN A 112 1.67 -5.68 11.20
N ASP A 113 1.86 -4.38 10.88
CA ASP A 113 2.56 -3.37 11.69
C ASP A 113 4.04 -3.69 12.03
N GLU A 114 4.60 -4.69 11.34
CA GLU A 114 5.97 -5.15 11.54
C GLU A 114 6.88 -4.70 10.39
N VAL A 115 8.17 -4.66 10.68
CA VAL A 115 9.23 -4.36 9.72
C VAL A 115 10.29 -5.44 9.83
N TYR A 116 10.61 -6.06 8.72
CA TYR A 116 11.63 -7.10 8.62
C TYR A 116 12.71 -6.71 7.64
N THR A 117 13.90 -7.27 7.81
CA THR A 117 14.85 -7.36 6.70
C THR A 117 14.42 -8.46 5.74
N LEU A 118 14.84 -8.39 4.48
CA LEU A 118 14.51 -9.43 3.50
C LEU A 118 15.03 -10.80 3.95
N GLN A 119 16.16 -10.84 4.68
CA GLN A 119 16.76 -12.04 5.23
C GLN A 119 15.93 -12.68 6.34
N GLU A 120 15.20 -11.89 7.13
CA GLU A 120 14.34 -12.42 8.20
C GLU A 120 13.06 -13.05 7.66
N VAL A 121 12.56 -12.59 6.51
CA VAL A 121 11.33 -13.13 5.91
C VAL A 121 11.59 -14.14 4.80
N SER A 122 12.83 -14.35 4.38
CA SER A 122 13.18 -15.30 3.32
C SER A 122 14.41 -16.12 3.67
N SER A 123 14.30 -17.46 3.56
CA SER A 123 15.45 -18.36 3.75
C SER A 123 16.47 -18.32 2.61
N SER A 124 16.07 -17.79 1.45
CA SER A 124 16.92 -17.67 0.26
C SER A 124 16.62 -16.37 -0.48
N PRO A 125 16.92 -15.21 0.14
CA PRO A 125 16.65 -13.92 -0.48
C PRO A 125 17.45 -13.77 -1.78
N PRO A 126 16.82 -13.28 -2.87
CA PRO A 126 17.54 -13.00 -4.10
C PRO A 126 18.53 -11.86 -3.86
N ALA A 127 19.75 -11.99 -4.42
CA ALA A 127 20.72 -10.90 -4.41
C ALA A 127 20.23 -9.78 -5.34
N ILE A 128 19.59 -8.77 -4.77
CA ILE A 128 18.96 -7.66 -5.50
C ILE A 128 19.62 -6.31 -5.23
N GLU A 129 20.21 -6.11 -4.05
CA GLU A 129 20.75 -4.84 -3.61
C GLU A 129 21.86 -4.34 -4.55
N GLU A 130 22.89 -5.17 -4.79
CA GLU A 130 24.04 -4.78 -5.62
C GLU A 130 23.64 -4.46 -7.07
N PRO A 131 22.81 -5.27 -7.78
CA PRO A 131 22.30 -4.89 -9.10
C PRO A 131 21.52 -3.58 -9.11
N LEU A 132 20.67 -3.30 -8.10
CA LEU A 132 19.91 -2.05 -8.03
C LEU A 132 20.78 -0.82 -7.75
N MET A 133 21.83 -0.97 -6.95
CA MET A 133 22.80 0.11 -6.72
C MET A 133 23.58 0.47 -7.99
N ARG A 134 23.89 -0.51 -8.84
CA ARG A 134 24.64 -0.28 -10.10
C ARG A 134 23.78 0.21 -11.25
N ALA A 135 22.45 0.12 -11.13
CA ALA A 135 21.53 0.53 -12.17
C ALA A 135 21.65 2.03 -12.47
N VAL A 136 21.64 2.37 -13.74
CA VAL A 136 21.88 3.73 -14.23
C VAL A 136 20.64 4.62 -14.01
N ASP A 137 19.43 4.04 -14.11
CA ASP A 137 18.18 4.79 -14.01
C ASP A 137 17.03 3.96 -13.39
N PHE A 138 15.88 4.60 -13.21
CA PHE A 138 14.68 3.98 -12.66
C PHE A 138 14.16 2.82 -13.52
N GLY A 139 14.20 2.96 -14.84
CA GLY A 139 13.73 1.90 -15.76
C GLY A 139 14.56 0.64 -15.65
N GLU A 140 15.88 0.76 -15.53
CA GLU A 140 16.78 -0.37 -15.29
C GLU A 140 16.54 -1.01 -13.93
N ARG A 141 16.30 -0.23 -12.87
CA ARG A 141 15.92 -0.77 -11.55
C ARG A 141 14.63 -1.56 -11.61
N VAL A 142 13.60 -1.06 -12.30
CA VAL A 142 12.35 -1.79 -12.54
C VAL A 142 12.60 -3.09 -13.29
N HIS A 143 13.43 -3.08 -14.34
CA HIS A 143 13.78 -4.29 -15.09
C HIS A 143 14.48 -5.33 -14.20
N ILE A 144 15.45 -4.92 -13.40
CA ILE A 144 16.16 -5.79 -12.45
C ILE A 144 15.18 -6.39 -11.43
N ALA A 145 14.33 -5.58 -10.83
CA ALA A 145 13.34 -6.01 -9.86
C ALA A 145 12.37 -7.03 -10.48
N LYS A 146 11.86 -6.75 -11.66
CA LYS A 146 11.01 -7.71 -12.43
C LYS A 146 11.73 -9.02 -12.64
N LYS A 147 12.95 -9.02 -13.12
CA LYS A 147 13.73 -10.24 -13.40
C LYS A 147 14.02 -11.05 -12.13
N LYS A 148 14.31 -10.39 -11.01
CA LYS A 148 14.75 -11.03 -9.76
C LYS A 148 13.61 -11.44 -8.83
N LEU A 149 12.51 -10.69 -8.80
CA LEU A 149 11.44 -10.87 -7.82
C LEU A 149 10.15 -11.42 -8.44
N LEU A 150 9.78 -11.06 -9.67
CA LEU A 150 8.53 -11.50 -10.27
C LEU A 150 8.39 -13.04 -10.39
N PRO A 151 9.45 -13.85 -10.57
CA PRO A 151 9.31 -15.30 -10.54
C PRO A 151 8.71 -15.86 -9.24
N PHE A 152 8.79 -15.09 -8.16
CA PHE A 152 8.23 -15.45 -6.83
C PHE A 152 6.88 -14.79 -6.56
N LEU A 153 6.42 -13.88 -7.42
CA LEU A 153 5.15 -13.18 -7.23
C LEU A 153 3.98 -14.08 -7.58
N THR A 154 3.03 -14.18 -6.67
CA THR A 154 1.77 -14.91 -6.86
C THR A 154 0.58 -14.03 -6.52
N CYS A 155 -0.58 -14.40 -7.05
CA CYS A 155 -1.84 -13.77 -6.66
C CYS A 155 -2.67 -14.70 -5.77
N MET A 156 -3.54 -14.11 -4.98
CA MET A 156 -4.50 -14.85 -4.17
C MET A 156 -5.41 -15.72 -5.04
N GLU A 157 -5.33 -17.03 -4.87
CA GLU A 157 -6.14 -17.98 -5.63
C GLU A 157 -7.53 -18.21 -5.01
N HIS A 158 -7.73 -17.85 -3.73
CA HIS A 158 -8.99 -18.07 -3.04
C HIS A 158 -10.13 -17.23 -3.64
N PRO A 159 -11.14 -17.84 -4.31
CA PRO A 159 -12.11 -17.09 -5.12
C PRO A 159 -12.91 -16.05 -4.32
N ILE A 160 -13.27 -16.39 -3.07
CA ILE A 160 -14.06 -15.48 -2.20
C ILE A 160 -13.21 -14.27 -1.79
N ILE A 161 -11.94 -14.48 -1.43
CA ILE A 161 -11.04 -13.37 -1.07
C ILE A 161 -10.84 -12.46 -2.27
N ARG A 162 -10.56 -13.03 -3.44
CA ARG A 162 -10.43 -12.28 -4.70
C ARG A 162 -11.67 -11.43 -4.97
N HIS A 163 -12.85 -12.03 -4.88
CA HIS A 163 -14.12 -11.32 -5.08
C HIS A 163 -14.30 -10.17 -4.07
N VAL A 164 -14.01 -10.40 -2.77
CA VAL A 164 -14.08 -9.36 -1.73
C VAL A 164 -13.13 -8.20 -2.01
N LEU A 165 -11.87 -8.50 -2.39
CA LEU A 165 -10.89 -7.47 -2.75
C LEU A 165 -11.34 -6.65 -3.95
N GLN A 166 -11.75 -7.32 -5.05
CA GLN A 166 -12.24 -6.66 -6.26
C GLN A 166 -13.45 -5.77 -5.98
N THR A 167 -14.40 -6.28 -5.20
CA THR A 167 -15.61 -5.51 -4.84
C THR A 167 -15.25 -4.29 -3.99
N ALA A 168 -14.33 -4.43 -3.03
CA ALA A 168 -13.87 -3.30 -2.22
C ALA A 168 -13.27 -2.19 -3.09
N TYR A 169 -12.42 -2.54 -4.03
CA TYR A 169 -11.78 -1.57 -4.93
C TYR A 169 -12.78 -0.93 -5.90
N PHE A 170 -13.66 -1.74 -6.47
CA PHE A 170 -14.70 -1.26 -7.39
C PHE A 170 -15.68 -0.30 -6.69
N THR A 171 -16.09 -0.63 -5.47
CA THR A 171 -17.00 0.19 -4.67
C THR A 171 -16.30 1.29 -3.87
N LYS A 172 -14.98 1.46 -4.05
CA LYS A 172 -14.21 2.46 -3.32
C LYS A 172 -14.32 2.31 -1.79
N GLY A 173 -14.48 1.06 -1.32
CA GLY A 173 -14.64 0.74 0.10
C GLY A 173 -15.98 1.13 0.71
N THR A 174 -16.98 1.51 -0.09
CA THR A 174 -18.29 1.95 0.45
C THR A 174 -19.27 0.81 0.70
N ILE A 175 -19.00 -0.40 0.18
CA ILE A 175 -19.88 -1.55 0.35
C ILE A 175 -19.94 -2.02 1.81
N PRO A 176 -21.14 -2.25 2.39
CA PRO A 176 -21.25 -2.87 3.70
C PRO A 176 -20.99 -4.38 3.64
N VAL A 177 -20.33 -4.94 4.66
CA VAL A 177 -20.02 -6.40 4.74
C VAL A 177 -21.30 -7.25 4.62
N ARG A 178 -22.43 -6.75 5.11
CA ARG A 178 -23.74 -7.43 4.99
C ARG A 178 -24.19 -7.59 3.53
N ALA A 179 -23.92 -6.61 2.67
CA ALA A 179 -24.24 -6.72 1.24
C ALA A 179 -23.40 -7.81 0.58
N LEU A 180 -22.11 -7.83 0.88
CA LEU A 180 -21.18 -8.87 0.42
C LEU A 180 -21.57 -10.27 0.90
N SER A 181 -22.01 -10.40 2.15
CA SER A 181 -22.55 -11.65 2.71
C SER A 181 -23.75 -12.16 1.90
N LYS A 182 -24.67 -11.28 1.53
CA LYS A 182 -25.85 -11.64 0.70
C LYS A 182 -25.45 -12.04 -0.72
N GLU A 183 -24.50 -11.32 -1.32
CA GLU A 183 -24.03 -11.54 -2.69
C GLU A 183 -23.28 -12.86 -2.82
N THR A 184 -22.39 -13.15 -1.86
CA THR A 184 -21.56 -14.36 -1.87
C THR A 184 -22.24 -15.60 -1.30
N GLY A 185 -23.37 -15.46 -0.58
CA GLY A 185 -24.02 -16.54 0.15
C GLY A 185 -23.31 -16.99 1.42
N TYR A 186 -22.18 -16.35 1.79
CA TYR A 186 -21.42 -16.66 3.00
C TYR A 186 -21.81 -15.73 4.16
N SER A 187 -21.84 -16.28 5.40
CA SER A 187 -22.13 -15.45 6.57
C SER A 187 -21.04 -14.40 6.81
N GLU A 188 -21.42 -13.23 7.37
CA GLU A 188 -20.45 -12.20 7.76
C GLU A 188 -19.37 -12.75 8.70
N ARG A 189 -19.72 -13.69 9.60
CA ARG A 189 -18.77 -14.33 10.51
C ARG A 189 -17.71 -15.11 9.73
N TYR A 190 -18.11 -15.84 8.69
CA TYR A 190 -17.19 -16.57 7.84
C TYR A 190 -16.25 -15.63 7.08
N LEU A 191 -16.81 -14.60 6.43
CA LEU A 191 -16.00 -13.60 5.71
C LEU A 191 -14.99 -12.90 6.62
N ARG A 192 -15.40 -12.52 7.84
CA ARG A 192 -14.50 -11.91 8.83
C ARG A 192 -13.36 -12.84 9.21
N ARG A 193 -13.67 -14.13 9.52
CA ARG A 193 -12.63 -15.12 9.85
C ARG A 193 -11.67 -15.31 8.69
N LEU A 194 -12.19 -15.53 7.49
CA LEU A 194 -11.39 -15.76 6.29
C LEU A 194 -10.40 -14.61 6.04
N PHE A 195 -10.87 -13.36 6.14
CA PHE A 195 -10.03 -12.18 5.97
C PHE A 195 -8.99 -12.02 7.08
N SER A 196 -9.42 -12.23 8.33
CA SER A 196 -8.50 -12.17 9.48
C SER A 196 -7.41 -13.23 9.41
N ASP A 197 -7.73 -14.43 8.96
CA ASP A 197 -6.76 -15.52 8.84
C ASP A 197 -5.71 -15.24 7.76
N HIS A 198 -6.10 -14.56 6.65
CA HIS A 198 -5.19 -14.27 5.55
C HIS A 198 -4.44 -12.93 5.70
N PHE A 199 -5.10 -11.90 6.22
CA PHE A 199 -4.58 -10.53 6.22
C PHE A 199 -4.42 -9.90 7.61
N GLY A 200 -4.83 -10.58 8.68
CA GLY A 200 -4.82 -10.03 10.03
C GLY A 200 -5.88 -8.96 10.32
N LEU A 201 -6.72 -8.60 9.35
CA LEU A 201 -7.76 -7.58 9.47
C LEU A 201 -9.10 -8.08 8.97
N SER A 202 -10.18 -7.43 9.37
CA SER A 202 -11.53 -7.74 8.90
C SER A 202 -11.82 -7.08 7.53
N PRO A 203 -12.79 -7.60 6.74
CA PRO A 203 -13.23 -6.94 5.51
C PRO A 203 -13.63 -5.48 5.73
N LYS A 204 -14.30 -5.18 6.85
CA LYS A 204 -14.68 -3.81 7.20
C LYS A 204 -13.47 -2.88 7.34
N GLN A 205 -12.42 -3.32 8.06
CA GLN A 205 -11.19 -2.53 8.22
C GLN A 205 -10.50 -2.30 6.86
N PHE A 206 -10.47 -3.31 6.01
CA PHE A 206 -9.94 -3.18 4.67
C PHE A 206 -10.73 -2.17 3.83
N PHE A 207 -12.08 -2.23 3.87
CA PHE A 207 -12.93 -1.27 3.16
C PHE A 207 -12.72 0.17 3.64
N GLU A 208 -12.57 0.36 4.94
CA GLU A 208 -12.24 1.66 5.52
C GLU A 208 -10.89 2.19 5.00
N VAL A 209 -9.86 1.33 4.86
CA VAL A 209 -8.56 1.73 4.27
C VAL A 209 -8.73 2.14 2.81
N VAL A 210 -9.45 1.35 2.01
CA VAL A 210 -9.71 1.66 0.59
C VAL A 210 -10.46 2.99 0.46
N ARG A 211 -11.50 3.22 1.29
CA ARG A 211 -12.27 4.45 1.29
C ARG A 211 -11.43 5.67 1.71
N PHE A 212 -10.64 5.53 2.76
CA PHE A 212 -9.71 6.56 3.21
C PHE A 212 -8.71 6.97 2.12
N GLN A 213 -8.09 6.02 1.45
CA GLN A 213 -7.16 6.24 0.35
C GLN A 213 -7.83 6.93 -0.84
N HIS A 214 -9.04 6.48 -1.20
CA HIS A 214 -9.82 7.11 -2.25
C HIS A 214 -10.18 8.55 -1.89
N SER A 215 -10.60 8.80 -0.64
CA SER A 215 -10.88 10.15 -0.14
C SER A 215 -9.66 11.06 -0.24
N LEU A 216 -8.49 10.58 0.16
CA LEU A 216 -7.24 11.35 0.05
C LEU A 216 -6.91 11.71 -1.40
N SER A 217 -7.11 10.78 -2.34
CA SER A 217 -6.86 11.05 -3.75
C SER A 217 -7.80 12.11 -4.32
N LEU A 218 -9.06 12.12 -3.88
CA LEU A 218 -10.06 13.11 -4.31
C LEU A 218 -9.80 14.50 -3.71
N LEU A 219 -9.33 14.58 -2.45
CA LEU A 219 -9.01 15.85 -1.79
C LEU A 219 -7.90 16.66 -2.47
N LYS A 220 -7.16 16.06 -3.41
CA LYS A 220 -6.21 16.77 -4.29
C LYS A 220 -6.90 17.73 -5.26
N THR A 221 -8.17 17.48 -5.59
CA THR A 221 -8.86 18.16 -6.68
C THR A 221 -10.24 18.69 -6.28
N TYR A 222 -10.87 18.03 -5.32
CA TYR A 222 -12.25 18.29 -4.91
C TYR A 222 -12.33 18.86 -3.49
N SER A 223 -13.41 19.56 -3.21
CA SER A 223 -13.71 20.06 -1.85
C SER A 223 -14.03 18.91 -0.89
N VAL A 224 -13.96 19.17 0.41
CA VAL A 224 -14.37 18.19 1.43
C VAL A 224 -15.82 17.76 1.26
N ASP A 225 -16.71 18.68 0.89
CA ASP A 225 -18.14 18.41 0.71
C ASP A 225 -18.39 17.49 -0.51
N ASP A 226 -17.70 17.73 -1.63
CA ASP A 226 -17.76 16.85 -2.80
C ASP A 226 -17.30 15.42 -2.46
N VAL A 227 -16.22 15.31 -1.68
CA VAL A 227 -15.68 13.99 -1.25
C VAL A 227 -16.63 13.27 -0.30
N LEU A 228 -17.35 13.99 0.57
CA LEU A 228 -18.36 13.40 1.45
C LEU A 228 -19.47 12.70 0.63
N GLU A 229 -20.00 13.39 -0.38
CA GLU A 229 -21.07 12.86 -1.23
C GLU A 229 -20.58 11.63 -2.05
N GLU A 230 -19.41 11.73 -2.65
CA GLU A 230 -18.86 10.67 -3.52
C GLU A 230 -18.50 9.39 -2.76
N ASN A 231 -18.00 9.49 -1.51
CA ASN A 231 -17.45 8.36 -0.75
C ASN A 231 -18.38 7.80 0.33
N GLY A 232 -19.66 8.21 0.34
CA GLY A 232 -20.68 7.63 1.21
C GLY A 232 -20.42 7.84 2.71
N TYR A 233 -19.76 8.94 3.09
CA TYR A 233 -19.73 9.39 4.47
C TYR A 233 -21.07 9.99 4.85
N TYR A 234 -21.49 9.72 6.09
CA TYR A 234 -22.73 10.29 6.58
C TYR A 234 -22.63 11.81 6.79
N ASP A 235 -21.50 12.25 7.34
CA ASP A 235 -21.18 13.66 7.59
C ASP A 235 -19.66 13.87 7.72
N GLN A 236 -19.25 15.12 7.84
CA GLN A 236 -17.86 15.52 8.00
C GLN A 236 -17.21 14.96 9.28
N SER A 237 -18.02 14.75 10.35
CA SER A 237 -17.53 14.16 11.59
C SER A 237 -17.18 12.70 11.41
N HIS A 238 -17.99 11.94 10.67
CA HIS A 238 -17.71 10.55 10.31
C HIS A 238 -16.41 10.42 9.52
N MET A 239 -16.23 11.25 8.48
CA MET A 239 -14.99 11.29 7.68
C MET A 239 -13.77 11.65 8.55
N SER A 240 -13.90 12.69 9.37
CA SER A 240 -12.82 13.15 10.26
C SER A 240 -12.43 12.07 11.29
N ASN A 241 -13.40 11.34 11.82
CA ASN A 241 -13.14 10.25 12.76
C ASN A 241 -12.40 9.08 12.09
N GLU A 242 -12.72 8.76 10.82
CA GLU A 242 -12.01 7.74 10.07
C GLU A 242 -10.55 8.16 9.79
N PHE A 243 -10.31 9.40 9.38
CA PHE A 243 -8.96 9.94 9.19
C PHE A 243 -8.13 9.88 10.49
N LYS A 244 -8.72 10.32 11.62
CA LYS A 244 -8.08 10.23 12.95
C LYS A 244 -7.83 8.77 13.39
N LYS A 245 -8.74 7.84 13.06
CA LYS A 245 -8.57 6.42 13.33
C LYS A 245 -7.29 5.86 12.72
N PHE A 246 -6.95 6.32 11.52
CA PHE A 246 -5.71 5.95 10.84
C PHE A 246 -4.49 6.75 11.34
N GLY A 247 -4.66 7.64 12.32
CA GLY A 247 -3.56 8.47 12.85
C GLY A 247 -3.12 9.54 11.87
N TYR A 248 -4.01 9.96 10.94
CA TYR A 248 -3.73 10.98 9.94
C TYR A 248 -4.39 12.32 10.33
N ILE A 249 -3.99 13.38 9.62
CA ILE A 249 -4.59 14.72 9.76
C ILE A 249 -6.04 14.72 9.26
N THR A 250 -6.80 15.74 9.64
CA THR A 250 -8.21 15.86 9.23
C THR A 250 -8.36 16.06 7.72
N PRO A 251 -9.54 15.75 7.13
CA PRO A 251 -9.80 16.01 5.70
C PRO A 251 -9.53 17.46 5.28
N MET A 252 -9.92 18.43 6.10
CA MET A 252 -9.68 19.85 5.82
C MET A 252 -8.19 20.20 5.82
N GLN A 253 -7.41 19.68 6.77
CA GLN A 253 -5.96 19.85 6.77
C GLN A 253 -5.31 19.16 5.57
N SER A 254 -5.81 17.99 5.16
CA SER A 254 -5.33 17.28 3.98
C SER A 254 -5.56 18.06 2.69
N SER A 255 -6.77 18.64 2.52
CA SER A 255 -7.09 19.50 1.37
C SER A 255 -6.15 20.72 1.27
N GLN A 256 -5.80 21.32 2.42
CA GLN A 256 -4.85 22.44 2.47
C GLN A 256 -3.41 22.07 2.13
N LEU A 257 -3.00 20.80 2.32
CA LEU A 257 -1.67 20.35 1.92
C LEU A 257 -1.52 20.17 0.40
N PHE A 258 -2.64 20.00 -0.30
CA PHE A 258 -2.66 19.76 -1.75
C PHE A 258 -2.99 21.01 -2.56
N SER A 259 -3.48 22.08 -1.90
CA SER A 259 -3.75 23.40 -2.51
C SER A 259 -2.50 24.28 -2.55
#